data_7eba15ae1fa9f4754e96844f5baf31c3
#
_entry.id   7eba15ae1fa9f4754e96844f5baf31c3
#
_cell.length_a   1.000
_cell.length_b   1.000
_cell.length_c   1.000
_cell.angle_alpha   90.00
_cell.angle_beta   90.00
_cell.angle_gamma   90.00
#
_symmetry.space_group_name_H-M   'P 1'
#
loop_
_entity.id
_entity.type
_entity.pdbx_description
1 polymer ?
#
loop_
_entity_poly.entity_id
_entity_poly.type
_entity_poly.pdbx_seq_one_letter_code
_entity_poly.pdbx_strand_id
1 'polypeptide(L)'
;MFKFLKEVVAGSGSGLKDFPYTIGETYASAWGSWTHHRGTSKDDGSPVSIFSLSGSNPQDRHMVAGRNGVKRLRTVRHPNILSFLHSTEAEVADGPAIKHTIYIVTEPVMPLSEKLKELNLGGTQRDEYFAWGLHQISKAVSFLNNDCKLVHGNVCLASVVVTQTLDWKLHAFDVLSEFDANNEASGSPMLQFEWLVGMQYKPMELSKSDWASIRKSPPWAIDSWGLGCLIYELFSGAKLARTEDLRNTASIPKSLLPDYQRLLNSTPTRRLNPSKLIDNSEFFQNKLVETIQFMEILNLKDTFEKDSFFRKLPNIAEQLPREIVLKKLLPVLASSLEFGSAAAPALTVLLKMGSWLPTDQFSIKVLPTIVKLFASNDRAIRACLLHHIDQFGESMSAQTVDEQVFPHVATGFSDTDGTIRELTLKSMLILAPKLSQRTISGSLLKYLSKLQVDEEPGIRTNTTILLGNIASYMNDGASASVFKVYVSVEDTFFTADLTGTPD
;
A
#
# COMPACT_ATOMS: atom_id res chain seq x y z
N MET A 1 2.63 27.85 -21.02
CA MET A 1 3.41 26.74 -20.48
C MET A 1 2.99 25.38 -21.10
N PHE A 2 1.70 25.06 -21.21
CA PHE A 2 1.21 23.80 -21.86
C PHE A 2 1.59 23.63 -23.35
N LYS A 3 1.73 24.71 -24.11
CA LYS A 3 2.18 24.65 -25.50
C LYS A 3 3.64 24.19 -25.64
N PHE A 4 4.49 24.56 -24.68
CA PHE A 4 5.91 24.23 -24.71
C PHE A 4 6.18 22.72 -24.52
N LEU A 5 5.43 22.07 -23.62
CA LEU A 5 5.55 20.60 -23.41
C LEU A 5 5.04 19.79 -24.62
N LYS A 6 4.01 20.28 -25.31
CA LYS A 6 3.49 19.64 -26.51
C LYS A 6 4.46 19.77 -27.72
N GLU A 7 5.20 20.87 -27.81
CA GLU A 7 6.20 21.09 -28.86
C GLU A 7 7.50 20.30 -28.61
N VAL A 8 7.90 20.10 -27.35
CA VAL A 8 9.07 19.24 -27.00
C VAL A 8 8.79 17.76 -27.28
N VAL A 9 7.54 17.32 -27.15
CA VAL A 9 7.11 15.94 -27.52
C VAL A 9 6.88 15.80 -29.04
N ALA A 10 6.59 16.90 -29.73
CA ALA A 10 6.38 16.94 -31.20
C ALA A 10 7.67 17.26 -31.99
N GLY A 11 8.75 17.66 -31.33
CA GLY A 11 10.04 17.92 -31.96
C GLY A 11 10.73 16.63 -32.41
N SER A 12 10.84 16.47 -33.69
CA SER A 12 11.39 15.36 -34.46
C SER A 12 12.87 15.02 -34.13
N GLY A 13 13.14 14.54 -32.93
CA GLY A 13 14.42 13.90 -32.58
C GLY A 13 14.28 12.38 -32.72
N SER A 14 15.16 11.75 -33.46
CA SER A 14 15.14 10.33 -33.82
C SER A 14 15.18 9.34 -32.64
N GLY A 15 15.31 9.81 -31.40
CA GLY A 15 15.56 8.98 -30.23
C GLY A 15 14.36 8.66 -29.32
N LEU A 16 13.26 9.41 -29.41
CA LEU A 16 12.07 9.21 -28.57
C LEU A 16 10.84 8.64 -29.29
N LYS A 17 10.92 8.38 -30.61
CA LYS A 17 9.79 7.90 -31.41
C LYS A 17 9.24 6.57 -30.91
N ASP A 18 10.09 5.70 -30.40
CA ASP A 18 9.75 4.35 -29.94
C ASP A 18 9.71 4.25 -28.40
N PHE A 19 9.75 5.39 -27.68
CA PHE A 19 9.67 5.39 -26.23
C PHE A 19 8.25 5.00 -25.78
N PRO A 20 8.07 3.86 -25.07
CA PRO A 20 6.76 3.30 -24.79
C PRO A 20 6.02 4.01 -23.64
N TYR A 21 6.45 5.22 -23.27
CA TYR A 21 5.88 5.99 -22.18
C TYR A 21 5.58 7.42 -22.59
N THR A 22 4.55 8.00 -21.95
CA THR A 22 4.22 9.42 -22.06
C THR A 22 4.81 10.16 -20.89
N ILE A 23 5.57 11.23 -21.15
CA ILE A 23 6.14 12.11 -20.12
C ILE A 23 5.09 13.16 -19.78
N GLY A 24 4.75 13.26 -18.49
CA GLY A 24 3.78 14.21 -17.96
C GLY A 24 4.41 15.36 -17.19
N GLU A 25 3.67 15.90 -16.21
CA GLU A 25 4.11 17.03 -15.38
C GLU A 25 5.30 16.67 -14.50
N THR A 26 6.11 17.68 -14.19
CA THR A 26 7.26 17.54 -13.29
C THR A 26 6.86 17.71 -11.83
N TYR A 27 7.55 17.00 -10.94
CA TYR A 27 7.57 17.33 -9.52
C TYR A 27 8.49 18.54 -9.28
N ALA A 28 8.21 19.27 -8.19
CA ALA A 28 8.99 20.46 -7.84
C ALA A 28 10.41 20.11 -7.34
N SER A 29 10.61 18.89 -6.84
CA SER A 29 11.89 18.43 -6.31
C SER A 29 12.34 17.11 -6.93
N ALA A 30 13.65 17.00 -7.12
CA ALA A 30 14.33 15.77 -7.50
C ALA A 30 15.76 15.79 -6.94
N TRP A 31 16.43 14.63 -6.94
CA TRP A 31 17.81 14.55 -6.50
C TRP A 31 18.78 15.11 -7.56
N GLY A 32 19.75 15.91 -7.13
CA GLY A 32 20.83 16.39 -7.98
C GLY A 32 20.33 17.18 -9.19
N SER A 33 20.83 16.82 -10.36
CA SER A 33 20.48 17.45 -11.65
C SER A 33 19.37 16.71 -12.41
N TRP A 34 18.79 15.68 -11.82
CA TRP A 34 17.64 14.95 -12.40
C TRP A 34 16.37 15.79 -12.33
N THR A 35 15.50 15.57 -13.31
CA THR A 35 14.12 16.05 -13.28
C THR A 35 13.21 14.84 -13.12
N HIS A 36 12.28 14.89 -12.16
CA HIS A 36 11.32 13.83 -11.88
C HIS A 36 9.96 14.19 -12.50
N HIS A 37 9.45 13.35 -13.37
CA HIS A 37 8.18 13.50 -14.08
C HIS A 37 7.18 12.43 -13.69
N ARG A 38 5.90 12.78 -13.68
CA ARG A 38 4.82 11.80 -13.79
C ARG A 38 4.82 11.25 -15.20
N GLY A 39 4.45 10.00 -15.37
CA GLY A 39 4.35 9.38 -16.68
C GLY A 39 3.29 8.29 -16.71
N THR A 40 2.97 7.82 -17.92
CA THR A 40 2.07 6.70 -18.15
C THR A 40 2.63 5.77 -19.22
N SER A 41 2.44 4.48 -19.05
CA SER A 41 2.68 3.49 -20.08
C SER A 41 1.72 3.69 -21.24
N LYS A 42 2.21 3.63 -22.48
CA LYS A 42 1.37 3.72 -23.68
C LYS A 42 0.62 2.42 -23.96
N ASP A 43 1.11 1.30 -23.41
CA ASP A 43 0.56 -0.04 -23.67
C ASP A 43 -0.74 -0.27 -22.90
N ASP A 44 -0.76 0.10 -21.60
CA ASP A 44 -1.86 -0.21 -20.71
C ASP A 44 -2.39 1.00 -19.91
N GLY A 45 -1.79 2.19 -20.11
CA GLY A 45 -2.16 3.40 -19.37
C GLY A 45 -1.72 3.41 -17.90
N SER A 46 -0.93 2.43 -17.45
CA SER A 46 -0.48 2.36 -16.07
C SER A 46 0.44 3.54 -15.71
N PRO A 47 0.32 4.08 -14.47
CA PRO A 47 1.17 5.18 -14.03
C PRO A 47 2.61 4.70 -13.83
N VAL A 48 3.56 5.56 -14.15
CA VAL A 48 5.00 5.36 -13.90
C VAL A 48 5.64 6.67 -13.44
N SER A 49 6.84 6.60 -12.92
CA SER A 49 7.72 7.76 -12.75
C SER A 49 8.81 7.75 -13.80
N ILE A 50 9.16 8.93 -14.31
CA ILE A 50 10.20 9.11 -15.31
C ILE A 50 11.21 10.14 -14.78
N PHE A 51 12.46 9.73 -14.69
CA PHE A 51 13.55 10.63 -14.33
C PHE A 51 14.36 10.93 -15.58
N SER A 52 14.63 12.23 -15.83
CA SER A 52 15.43 12.68 -16.96
C SER A 52 16.65 13.47 -16.50
N LEU A 53 17.80 13.19 -17.11
CA LEU A 53 19.05 13.93 -16.90
C LEU A 53 19.61 14.35 -18.24
N SER A 54 19.75 15.65 -18.46
CA SER A 54 20.22 16.20 -19.73
C SER A 54 21.61 16.85 -19.60
N GLY A 55 22.44 16.66 -20.61
CA GLY A 55 23.73 17.28 -20.75
C GLY A 55 24.00 17.72 -22.18
N SER A 56 24.89 18.69 -22.36
CA SER A 56 25.30 19.17 -23.69
C SER A 56 26.31 18.22 -24.38
N ASN A 57 26.90 17.32 -23.63
CA ASN A 57 27.89 16.35 -24.11
C ASN A 57 27.66 14.99 -23.43
N PRO A 58 27.71 13.86 -24.18
CA PRO A 58 27.61 12.51 -23.60
C PRO A 58 28.70 12.20 -22.56
N GLN A 59 29.84 12.86 -22.63
CA GLN A 59 30.96 12.71 -21.71
C GLN A 59 30.92 13.71 -20.53
N ASP A 60 29.86 14.51 -20.43
CA ASP A 60 29.67 15.37 -19.27
C ASP A 60 29.71 14.54 -17.97
N ARG A 61 30.35 15.09 -16.94
CA ARG A 61 30.55 14.39 -15.65
C ARG A 61 29.25 13.94 -15.01
N HIS A 62 28.18 14.75 -15.14
CA HIS A 62 26.84 14.39 -14.63
C HIS A 62 26.24 13.23 -15.43
N MET A 63 26.44 13.22 -16.76
CA MET A 63 25.98 12.11 -17.62
C MET A 63 26.66 10.80 -17.28
N VAL A 64 28.00 10.85 -17.05
CA VAL A 64 28.78 9.66 -16.66
C VAL A 64 28.28 9.11 -15.30
N ALA A 65 28.08 9.99 -14.33
CA ALA A 65 27.51 9.60 -13.02
C ALA A 65 26.08 9.08 -13.16
N GLY A 66 25.26 9.73 -13.98
CA GLY A 66 23.90 9.27 -14.26
C GLY A 66 23.84 7.86 -14.84
N ARG A 67 24.76 7.52 -15.76
CA ARG A 67 24.88 6.14 -16.28
C ARG A 67 25.28 5.14 -15.21
N ASN A 68 26.14 5.52 -14.26
CA ASN A 68 26.41 4.68 -13.09
C ASN A 68 25.10 4.43 -12.30
N GLY A 69 24.31 5.47 -12.04
CA GLY A 69 23.01 5.36 -11.39
C GLY A 69 22.06 4.40 -12.10
N VAL A 70 21.93 4.52 -13.43
CA VAL A 70 21.13 3.61 -14.27
C VAL A 70 21.60 2.17 -14.13
N LYS A 71 22.90 1.92 -14.30
CA LYS A 71 23.51 0.58 -14.18
C LYS A 71 23.20 -0.05 -12.83
N ARG A 72 23.39 0.71 -11.76
CA ARG A 72 23.21 0.24 -10.38
C ARG A 72 21.72 -0.01 -10.08
N LEU A 73 20.83 0.91 -10.41
CA LEU A 73 19.39 0.75 -10.17
C LEU A 73 18.79 -0.41 -10.98
N ARG A 74 19.33 -0.71 -12.15
CA ARG A 74 18.93 -1.87 -12.96
C ARG A 74 19.26 -3.20 -12.29
N THR A 75 20.35 -3.30 -11.56
CA THR A 75 20.89 -4.56 -11.03
C THR A 75 20.52 -4.82 -9.57
N VAL A 76 20.37 -3.77 -8.76
CA VAL A 76 20.05 -3.89 -7.33
C VAL A 76 18.54 -4.07 -7.15
N ARG A 77 18.12 -5.07 -6.39
CA ARG A 77 16.70 -5.37 -6.10
C ARG A 77 16.49 -5.53 -4.60
N HIS A 78 15.59 -4.72 -4.05
CA HIS A 78 15.18 -4.78 -2.65
C HIS A 78 13.80 -4.12 -2.50
N PRO A 79 12.90 -4.57 -1.60
CA PRO A 79 11.57 -3.98 -1.43
C PRO A 79 11.58 -2.46 -1.15
N ASN A 80 12.59 -1.96 -0.46
CA ASN A 80 12.73 -0.54 -0.11
C ASN A 80 13.74 0.22 -0.99
N ILE A 81 14.05 -0.32 -2.16
CA ILE A 81 14.80 0.35 -3.24
C ILE A 81 13.85 0.53 -4.42
N LEU A 82 13.93 1.68 -5.08
CA LEU A 82 13.10 2.05 -6.22
C LEU A 82 13.18 1.00 -7.33
N SER A 83 12.04 0.52 -7.80
CA SER A 83 11.97 -0.53 -8.82
C SER A 83 12.20 0.04 -10.21
N PHE A 84 13.27 -0.38 -10.85
CA PHE A 84 13.59 -0.05 -12.23
C PHE A 84 12.69 -0.81 -13.22
N LEU A 85 12.13 -0.11 -14.21
CA LEU A 85 11.33 -0.70 -15.28
C LEU A 85 12.06 -0.62 -16.63
N HIS A 86 12.51 0.57 -17.02
CA HIS A 86 13.13 0.82 -18.32
C HIS A 86 14.13 1.97 -18.27
N SER A 87 15.06 2.03 -19.20
CA SER A 87 15.90 3.20 -19.43
C SER A 87 16.26 3.33 -20.89
N THR A 88 16.43 4.57 -21.35
CA THR A 88 16.91 4.90 -22.69
C THR A 88 17.74 6.18 -22.66
N GLU A 89 18.62 6.34 -23.63
CA GLU A 89 19.29 7.61 -23.92
C GLU A 89 18.81 8.12 -25.27
N ALA A 90 18.55 9.41 -25.35
CA ALA A 90 18.06 10.05 -26.57
C ALA A 90 18.77 11.38 -26.80
N GLU A 91 18.94 11.70 -28.07
CA GLU A 91 19.33 13.03 -28.53
C GLU A 91 18.07 13.85 -28.77
N VAL A 92 17.95 14.98 -28.09
CA VAL A 92 16.81 15.88 -28.20
C VAL A 92 17.31 17.22 -28.71
N ALA A 93 16.73 17.68 -29.83
CA ALA A 93 17.04 19.00 -30.35
C ALA A 93 16.49 20.09 -29.40
N ASP A 94 17.35 21.01 -28.97
CA ASP A 94 17.00 22.18 -28.17
C ASP A 94 17.44 23.44 -28.94
N GLY A 95 16.61 23.88 -29.88
CA GLY A 95 16.98 24.92 -30.83
C GLY A 95 18.13 24.46 -31.76
N PRO A 96 19.24 25.23 -31.87
CA PRO A 96 20.40 24.88 -32.66
C PRO A 96 21.31 23.85 -31.96
N ALA A 97 21.10 23.53 -30.70
CA ALA A 97 21.91 22.61 -29.91
C ALA A 97 21.26 21.23 -29.78
N ILE A 98 22.08 20.19 -29.69
CA ILE A 98 21.66 18.82 -29.39
C ILE A 98 21.92 18.59 -27.90
N LYS A 99 20.88 18.19 -27.17
CA LYS A 99 20.98 17.72 -25.79
C LYS A 99 20.93 16.20 -25.75
N HIS A 100 21.87 15.62 -25.07
CA HIS A 100 21.84 14.19 -24.74
C HIS A 100 21.07 14.03 -23.44
N THR A 101 20.06 13.14 -23.40
CA THR A 101 19.21 12.95 -22.24
C THR A 101 19.09 11.48 -21.89
N ILE A 102 19.38 11.15 -20.64
CA ILE A 102 19.14 9.83 -20.05
C ILE A 102 17.72 9.84 -19.45
N TYR A 103 16.94 8.83 -19.75
CA TYR A 103 15.63 8.59 -19.15
C TYR A 103 15.66 7.30 -18.36
N ILE A 104 15.15 7.35 -17.12
CA ILE A 104 14.90 6.17 -16.27
C ILE A 104 13.40 6.12 -16.01
N VAL A 105 12.77 4.98 -16.27
CA VAL A 105 11.38 4.71 -15.95
C VAL A 105 11.32 3.74 -14.77
N THR A 106 10.50 4.06 -13.79
CA THR A 106 10.37 3.32 -12.54
C THR A 106 8.89 3.12 -12.20
N GLU A 107 8.62 2.31 -11.18
CA GLU A 107 7.30 2.31 -10.52
C GLU A 107 6.85 3.75 -10.17
N PRO A 108 5.53 3.99 -10.06
CA PRO A 108 5.03 5.33 -9.76
C PRO A 108 5.35 5.75 -8.32
N VAL A 109 6.13 6.81 -8.19
CA VAL A 109 6.57 7.40 -6.92
C VAL A 109 6.52 8.91 -6.96
N MET A 110 6.62 9.54 -5.80
CA MET A 110 6.79 10.98 -5.69
C MET A 110 7.89 11.33 -4.68
N PRO A 111 8.48 12.53 -4.73
CA PRO A 111 9.48 12.96 -3.76
C PRO A 111 8.91 12.93 -2.34
N LEU A 112 9.68 12.38 -1.38
CA LEU A 112 9.24 12.31 0.02
C LEU A 112 8.94 13.71 0.58
N SER A 113 9.77 14.69 0.26
CA SER A 113 9.57 16.08 0.72
C SER A 113 8.23 16.70 0.31
N GLU A 114 7.70 16.33 -0.86
CA GLU A 114 6.38 16.77 -1.32
C GLU A 114 5.27 15.99 -0.63
N LYS A 115 5.43 14.66 -0.50
CA LYS A 115 4.45 13.82 0.17
C LYS A 115 4.24 14.19 1.63
N LEU A 116 5.32 14.52 2.35
CA LEU A 116 5.21 14.96 3.75
C LEU A 116 4.41 16.26 3.91
N LYS A 117 4.50 17.17 2.94
CA LYS A 117 3.68 18.40 2.91
C LYS A 117 2.20 18.08 2.66
N GLU A 118 1.90 17.16 1.73
CA GLU A 118 0.53 16.72 1.46
C GLU A 118 -0.10 16.04 2.69
N LEU A 119 0.63 15.14 3.35
CA LEU A 119 0.14 14.42 4.52
C LEU A 119 -0.07 15.34 5.72
N ASN A 120 0.73 16.39 5.86
CA ASN A 120 0.66 17.39 6.93
C ASN A 120 0.48 16.77 8.33
N LEU A 121 1.24 15.72 8.62
CA LEU A 121 1.15 14.99 9.89
C LEU A 121 1.87 15.75 11.00
N GLY A 122 1.31 15.68 12.22
CA GLY A 122 1.91 16.26 13.43
C GLY A 122 1.90 15.28 14.59
N GLY A 123 2.68 15.63 15.64
CA GLY A 123 2.72 14.88 16.89
C GLY A 123 3.03 13.39 16.72
N THR A 124 2.35 12.54 17.46
CA THR A 124 2.54 11.08 17.46
C THR A 124 2.32 10.44 16.09
N GLN A 125 1.33 10.91 15.33
CA GLN A 125 1.04 10.35 14.00
C GLN A 125 2.20 10.58 13.01
N ARG A 126 2.84 11.74 13.06
CA ARG A 126 4.05 12.03 12.29
C ARG A 126 5.19 11.09 12.70
N ASP A 127 5.42 10.96 14.00
CA ASP A 127 6.53 10.17 14.54
C ASP A 127 6.37 8.69 14.21
N GLU A 128 5.14 8.16 14.26
CA GLU A 128 4.83 6.78 13.85
C GLU A 128 5.12 6.55 12.36
N TYR A 129 4.71 7.49 11.50
CA TYR A 129 4.97 7.37 10.07
C TYR A 129 6.46 7.54 9.74
N PHE A 130 7.15 8.46 10.40
CA PHE A 130 8.60 8.64 10.23
C PHE A 130 9.37 7.41 10.71
N ALA A 131 8.95 6.78 11.81
CA ALA A 131 9.55 5.54 12.27
C ALA A 131 9.40 4.42 11.23
N TRP A 132 8.22 4.27 10.64
CA TRP A 132 8.02 3.29 9.56
C TRP A 132 8.90 3.57 8.36
N GLY A 133 8.94 4.80 7.88
CA GLY A 133 9.75 5.17 6.73
C GLY A 133 11.26 5.04 6.99
N LEU A 134 11.75 5.50 8.14
CA LEU A 134 13.15 5.34 8.54
C LEU A 134 13.54 3.87 8.70
N HIS A 135 12.64 3.04 9.22
CA HIS A 135 12.84 1.59 9.29
C HIS A 135 13.03 0.99 7.89
N GLN A 136 12.20 1.39 6.91
CA GLN A 136 12.31 0.95 5.53
C GLN A 136 13.63 1.39 4.88
N ILE A 137 14.01 2.66 5.02
CA ILE A 137 15.28 3.17 4.47
C ILE A 137 16.49 2.53 5.16
N SER A 138 16.42 2.30 6.48
CA SER A 138 17.47 1.58 7.20
C SER A 138 17.65 0.16 6.70
N LYS A 139 16.56 -0.55 6.35
CA LYS A 139 16.62 -1.88 5.68
C LYS A 139 17.32 -1.81 4.32
N ALA A 140 17.00 -0.82 3.48
CA ALA A 140 17.63 -0.64 2.19
C ALA A 140 19.14 -0.36 2.33
N VAL A 141 19.51 0.54 3.24
CA VAL A 141 20.91 0.89 3.52
C VAL A 141 21.66 -0.30 4.10
N SER A 142 21.07 -1.02 5.08
CA SER A 142 21.66 -2.24 5.64
C SER A 142 21.94 -3.29 4.57
N PHE A 143 20.98 -3.53 3.69
CA PHE A 143 21.14 -4.45 2.56
C PHE A 143 22.30 -4.04 1.64
N LEU A 144 22.37 -2.78 1.26
CA LEU A 144 23.47 -2.28 0.43
C LEU A 144 24.83 -2.48 1.11
N ASN A 145 24.95 -2.08 2.37
CA ASN A 145 26.24 -2.07 3.07
C ASN A 145 26.68 -3.47 3.54
N ASN A 146 25.78 -4.24 4.16
CA ASN A 146 26.13 -5.49 4.83
C ASN A 146 26.09 -6.68 3.87
N ASP A 147 25.10 -6.75 2.97
CA ASP A 147 24.91 -7.89 2.07
C ASP A 147 25.61 -7.67 0.73
N CYS A 148 25.41 -6.51 0.09
CA CYS A 148 25.95 -6.20 -1.23
C CYS A 148 27.38 -5.64 -1.21
N LYS A 149 27.88 -5.18 -0.06
CA LYS A 149 29.14 -4.43 0.07
C LYS A 149 29.18 -3.19 -0.85
N LEU A 150 28.07 -2.49 -0.91
CA LEU A 150 27.91 -1.24 -1.64
C LEU A 150 27.72 -0.08 -0.66
N VAL A 151 28.25 1.08 -1.02
CA VAL A 151 28.07 2.35 -0.30
C VAL A 151 27.20 3.25 -1.17
N HIS A 152 26.04 3.67 -0.64
CA HIS A 152 25.15 4.60 -1.33
C HIS A 152 25.80 5.98 -1.49
N GLY A 153 26.43 6.46 -0.42
CA GLY A 153 27.23 7.68 -0.40
C GLY A 153 26.46 8.99 -0.32
N ASN A 154 25.14 8.94 -0.44
CA ASN A 154 24.30 10.15 -0.41
C ASN A 154 22.89 9.89 0.14
N VAL A 155 22.79 9.27 1.29
CA VAL A 155 21.52 9.09 1.98
C VAL A 155 21.08 10.44 2.56
N CYS A 156 19.96 10.98 2.06
CA CYS A 156 19.37 12.25 2.50
C CYS A 156 17.91 12.31 2.07
N LEU A 157 17.17 13.35 2.46
CA LEU A 157 15.75 13.48 2.12
C LEU A 157 15.49 13.45 0.61
N ALA A 158 16.37 14.06 -0.20
CA ALA A 158 16.23 14.10 -1.65
C ALA A 158 16.45 12.73 -2.32
N SER A 159 17.10 11.78 -1.66
CA SER A 159 17.33 10.42 -2.18
C SER A 159 16.21 9.44 -1.80
N VAL A 160 15.12 9.92 -1.20
CA VAL A 160 13.97 9.10 -0.80
C VAL A 160 12.73 9.51 -1.57
N VAL A 161 12.05 8.53 -2.12
CA VAL A 161 10.75 8.66 -2.79
C VAL A 161 9.70 7.80 -2.10
N VAL A 162 8.42 8.09 -2.37
CA VAL A 162 7.27 7.44 -1.74
C VAL A 162 6.38 6.83 -2.81
N THR A 163 5.96 5.58 -2.60
CA THR A 163 5.01 4.86 -3.45
C THR A 163 3.57 5.32 -3.20
N GLN A 164 2.65 4.87 -4.03
CA GLN A 164 1.21 5.10 -3.84
C GLN A 164 0.67 4.47 -2.55
N THR A 165 1.32 3.40 -2.06
CA THR A 165 1.00 2.73 -0.80
C THR A 165 1.75 3.30 0.41
N LEU A 166 2.35 4.49 0.25
CA LEU A 166 3.08 5.24 1.29
C LEU A 166 4.36 4.57 1.80
N ASP A 167 4.91 3.62 1.06
CA ASP A 167 6.21 3.03 1.36
C ASP A 167 7.35 3.92 0.90
N TRP A 168 8.39 4.06 1.74
CA TRP A 168 9.58 4.79 1.37
C TRP A 168 10.56 3.91 0.62
N LYS A 169 11.15 4.47 -0.43
CA LYS A 169 12.15 3.78 -1.25
C LYS A 169 13.37 4.65 -1.48
N LEU A 170 14.53 4.04 -1.33
CA LEU A 170 15.81 4.67 -1.60
C LEU A 170 16.08 4.66 -3.10
N HIS A 171 16.58 5.77 -3.63
CA HIS A 171 17.04 5.92 -5.03
C HIS A 171 18.26 6.83 -5.12
N ALA A 172 18.53 7.42 -6.28
CA ALA A 172 19.66 8.30 -6.54
C ALA A 172 21.01 7.57 -6.43
N PHE A 173 21.19 6.57 -7.27
CA PHE A 173 22.34 5.67 -7.25
C PHE A 173 23.56 6.16 -8.04
N ASP A 174 23.58 7.43 -8.43
CA ASP A 174 24.67 8.02 -9.19
C ASP A 174 26.03 7.90 -8.47
N VAL A 175 26.01 8.01 -7.14
CA VAL A 175 27.19 7.92 -6.27
C VAL A 175 27.46 6.50 -5.76
N LEU A 176 26.51 5.56 -5.95
CA LEU A 176 26.63 4.19 -5.43
C LEU A 176 27.91 3.52 -5.92
N SER A 177 28.71 3.02 -4.99
CA SER A 177 30.03 2.46 -5.25
C SER A 177 30.26 1.17 -4.50
N GLU A 178 31.16 0.31 -5.05
CA GLU A 178 31.59 -0.89 -4.34
C GLU A 178 32.51 -0.51 -3.19
N PHE A 179 32.36 -1.19 -2.06
CA PHE A 179 33.27 -1.09 -0.93
C PHE A 179 34.42 -2.07 -1.13
N ASP A 180 35.57 -1.57 -1.48
CA ASP A 180 36.81 -2.37 -1.65
C ASP A 180 37.87 -1.91 -0.66
N ALA A 181 37.93 -2.59 0.50
CA ALA A 181 38.90 -2.33 1.54
C ALA A 181 40.35 -2.68 1.09
N ASN A 182 40.51 -3.55 0.11
CA ASN A 182 41.80 -4.11 -0.30
C ASN A 182 42.43 -3.41 -1.51
N ASN A 183 41.69 -2.50 -2.16
CA ASN A 183 42.16 -1.87 -3.40
C ASN A 183 43.03 -0.64 -3.14
N GLU A 184 44.14 -0.82 -2.39
CA GLU A 184 45.14 0.24 -2.19
C GLU A 184 45.92 0.55 -3.46
N ALA A 185 45.98 -0.41 -4.41
CA ALA A 185 46.83 -0.31 -5.62
C ALA A 185 46.25 0.58 -6.72
N SER A 186 44.94 0.86 -6.73
CA SER A 186 44.34 1.57 -7.86
C SER A 186 44.45 3.09 -7.84
N GLY A 187 44.80 3.69 -6.69
CA GLY A 187 44.84 5.15 -6.52
C GLY A 187 43.50 5.87 -6.73
N SER A 188 42.47 5.13 -7.11
CA SER A 188 41.14 5.66 -7.40
C SER A 188 40.33 5.88 -6.12
N PRO A 189 39.57 6.97 -6.02
CA PRO A 189 38.67 7.18 -4.90
C PRO A 189 37.59 6.11 -4.88
N MET A 190 37.21 5.64 -3.68
CA MET A 190 36.17 4.61 -3.51
C MET A 190 34.79 5.11 -4.00
N LEU A 191 34.51 6.38 -3.80
CA LEU A 191 33.29 7.05 -4.26
C LEU A 191 33.66 7.99 -5.43
N GLN A 192 33.78 7.45 -6.62
CA GLN A 192 34.22 8.18 -7.82
C GLN A 192 33.42 9.45 -8.11
N PHE A 193 32.11 9.46 -7.75
CA PHE A 193 31.18 10.56 -8.00
C PHE A 193 30.83 11.35 -6.73
N GLU A 194 31.66 11.29 -5.69
CA GLU A 194 31.43 11.96 -4.41
C GLU A 194 31.25 13.49 -4.53
N TRP A 195 31.79 14.09 -5.61
CA TRP A 195 31.65 15.52 -5.91
C TRP A 195 30.20 15.94 -6.17
N LEU A 196 29.27 14.99 -6.46
CA LEU A 196 27.82 15.24 -6.53
C LEU A 196 27.19 15.47 -5.15
N VAL A 197 27.85 15.04 -4.08
CA VAL A 197 27.36 15.16 -2.71
C VAL A 197 27.71 16.55 -2.17
N GLY A 198 26.72 17.29 -1.70
CA GLY A 198 26.95 18.60 -1.09
C GLY A 198 27.82 18.47 0.16
N MET A 199 28.71 19.46 0.38
CA MET A 199 29.66 19.47 1.50
C MET A 199 28.97 19.30 2.86
N GLN A 200 27.77 19.83 3.04
CA GLN A 200 26.98 19.73 4.28
C GLN A 200 26.60 18.30 4.64
N TYR A 201 26.53 17.39 3.65
CA TYR A 201 26.20 15.97 3.85
C TYR A 201 27.42 15.08 4.04
N LYS A 202 28.63 15.60 3.79
CA LYS A 202 29.84 14.81 3.88
C LYS A 202 30.33 14.69 5.32
N PRO A 203 30.61 13.48 5.83
CA PRO A 203 31.33 13.32 7.07
C PRO A 203 32.79 13.79 6.90
N MET A 204 33.49 14.03 8.00
CA MET A 204 34.81 14.65 8.01
C MET A 204 35.85 13.93 7.14
N GLU A 205 35.87 12.59 7.20
CA GLU A 205 36.77 11.76 6.40
C GLU A 205 36.53 11.92 4.89
N LEU A 206 35.24 12.04 4.48
CA LEU A 206 34.89 12.23 3.08
C LEU A 206 35.13 13.68 2.63
N SER A 207 34.87 14.66 3.47
CA SER A 207 35.10 16.07 3.16
C SER A 207 36.60 16.39 2.98
N LYS A 208 37.47 15.64 3.65
CA LYS A 208 38.95 15.73 3.56
C LYS A 208 39.56 14.78 2.51
N SER A 209 38.73 13.97 1.85
CA SER A 209 39.21 12.92 0.92
C SER A 209 40.19 11.95 1.58
N ASP A 210 39.98 11.63 2.87
CA ASP A 210 40.81 10.70 3.63
C ASP A 210 40.43 9.24 3.28
N TRP A 211 40.83 8.82 2.09
CA TRP A 211 40.54 7.49 1.56
C TRP A 211 41.17 6.37 2.39
N ALA A 212 42.26 6.62 3.08
CA ALA A 212 42.90 5.65 3.96
C ALA A 212 41.99 5.34 5.17
N SER A 213 41.45 6.35 5.81
CA SER A 213 40.48 6.18 6.90
C SER A 213 39.20 5.55 6.41
N ILE A 214 38.68 5.94 5.22
CA ILE A 214 37.45 5.39 4.64
C ILE A 214 37.58 3.88 4.42
N ARG A 215 38.68 3.42 3.79
CA ARG A 215 38.89 1.99 3.53
C ARG A 215 39.06 1.15 4.80
N LYS A 216 39.62 1.72 5.87
CA LYS A 216 39.74 1.05 7.18
C LYS A 216 38.44 1.08 8.01
N SER A 217 37.46 1.86 7.58
CA SER A 217 36.19 1.98 8.25
C SER A 217 35.21 0.86 7.81
N PRO A 218 34.18 0.56 8.60
CA PRO A 218 33.15 -0.37 8.16
C PRO A 218 32.42 0.13 6.90
N PRO A 219 31.85 -0.77 6.06
CA PRO A 219 31.15 -0.39 4.83
C PRO A 219 29.94 0.51 5.06
N TRP A 220 29.34 0.49 6.26
CA TRP A 220 28.19 1.32 6.61
C TRP A 220 28.54 2.71 7.12
N ALA A 221 29.81 3.01 7.38
CA ALA A 221 30.18 4.23 8.10
C ALA A 221 29.69 5.54 7.42
N ILE A 222 29.80 5.65 6.10
CA ILE A 222 29.37 6.82 5.34
C ILE A 222 27.84 6.89 5.30
N ASP A 223 27.17 5.78 5.04
CA ASP A 223 25.71 5.75 4.92
C ASP A 223 25.02 5.88 6.27
N SER A 224 25.65 5.45 7.37
CA SER A 224 25.18 5.73 8.73
C SER A 224 25.15 7.24 9.02
N TRP A 225 26.19 7.96 8.61
CA TRP A 225 26.19 9.43 8.67
C TRP A 225 25.05 10.02 7.83
N GLY A 226 24.85 9.50 6.62
CA GLY A 226 23.76 9.91 5.76
C GLY A 226 22.37 9.68 6.38
N LEU A 227 22.15 8.55 7.08
CA LEU A 227 20.92 8.32 7.85
C LEU A 227 20.73 9.38 8.94
N GLY A 228 21.80 9.80 9.61
CA GLY A 228 21.74 10.93 10.54
C GLY A 228 21.30 12.24 9.88
N CYS A 229 21.84 12.53 8.69
CA CYS A 229 21.41 13.69 7.89
C CYS A 229 19.92 13.61 7.51
N LEU A 230 19.46 12.45 7.07
CA LEU A 230 18.04 12.20 6.76
C LEU A 230 17.14 12.43 7.98
N ILE A 231 17.52 11.90 9.14
CA ILE A 231 16.77 12.10 10.40
C ILE A 231 16.68 13.59 10.73
N TYR A 232 17.77 14.32 10.62
CA TYR A 232 17.77 15.75 10.87
C TYR A 232 16.79 16.49 9.94
N GLU A 233 16.87 16.25 8.64
CA GLU A 233 15.98 16.90 7.65
C GLU A 233 14.51 16.59 7.87
N LEU A 234 14.18 15.35 8.25
CA LEU A 234 12.81 14.93 8.55
C LEU A 234 12.23 15.69 9.75
N PHE A 235 12.97 15.73 10.86
CA PHE A 235 12.45 16.28 12.11
C PHE A 235 12.60 17.80 12.23
N SER A 236 13.61 18.39 11.57
CA SER A 236 13.72 19.85 11.48
C SER A 236 12.74 20.46 10.48
N GLY A 237 12.27 19.67 9.51
CA GLY A 237 11.44 20.14 8.40
C GLY A 237 12.18 21.06 7.40
N ALA A 238 13.50 21.12 7.49
CA ALA A 238 14.35 21.96 6.68
C ALA A 238 15.48 21.17 6.02
N LYS A 239 15.86 21.54 4.80
CA LYS A 239 17.03 21.00 4.14
C LYS A 239 18.28 21.35 4.94
N LEU A 240 19.18 20.39 5.10
CA LEU A 240 20.46 20.60 5.78
C LEU A 240 21.29 21.66 5.04
N ALA A 241 21.60 22.76 5.71
CA ALA A 241 22.36 23.87 5.14
C ALA A 241 23.86 23.76 5.43
N ARG A 242 24.22 23.36 6.65
CA ARG A 242 25.61 23.23 7.12
C ARG A 242 25.75 21.99 8.01
N THR A 243 26.90 21.35 7.98
CA THR A 243 27.19 20.16 8.80
C THR A 243 27.02 20.42 10.31
N GLU A 244 27.30 21.65 10.75
CA GLU A 244 27.15 22.07 12.15
C GLU A 244 25.71 22.03 12.64
N ASP A 245 24.74 22.21 11.73
CA ASP A 245 23.32 22.20 12.05
C ASP A 245 22.86 20.84 12.61
N LEU A 246 23.58 19.75 12.28
CA LEU A 246 23.33 18.41 12.83
C LEU A 246 23.49 18.32 14.36
N ARG A 247 24.12 19.31 15.00
CA ARG A 247 24.23 19.40 16.47
C ARG A 247 22.95 19.88 17.13
N ASN A 248 22.04 20.47 16.38
CA ASN A 248 20.74 20.89 16.89
C ASN A 248 19.80 19.68 16.99
N THR A 249 19.63 19.18 18.18
CA THR A 249 18.81 17.99 18.49
C THR A 249 17.43 18.33 19.04
N ALA A 250 17.03 19.60 19.07
CA ALA A 250 15.80 20.04 19.72
C ALA A 250 14.53 19.42 19.13
N SER A 251 14.52 19.11 17.83
CA SER A 251 13.39 18.49 17.13
C SER A 251 13.42 16.96 17.13
N ILE A 252 14.53 16.33 17.54
CA ILE A 252 14.71 14.89 17.49
C ILE A 252 13.97 14.23 18.68
N PRO A 253 13.09 13.23 18.45
CA PRO A 253 12.43 12.49 19.51
C PRO A 253 13.42 11.88 20.51
N LYS A 254 13.06 11.89 21.80
CA LYS A 254 13.95 11.36 22.86
C LYS A 254 14.31 9.89 22.65
N SER A 255 13.37 9.07 22.18
CA SER A 255 13.60 7.64 21.86
C SER A 255 14.54 7.41 20.66
N LEU A 256 14.69 8.40 19.76
CA LEU A 256 15.58 8.32 18.59
C LEU A 256 16.93 8.99 18.85
N LEU A 257 17.01 9.91 19.82
CA LEU A 257 18.19 10.73 20.07
C LEU A 257 19.49 9.93 20.31
N PRO A 258 19.50 8.84 21.09
CA PRO A 258 20.71 8.03 21.28
C PRO A 258 21.21 7.43 19.96
N ASP A 259 20.30 6.93 19.12
CA ASP A 259 20.67 6.35 17.82
C ASP A 259 21.16 7.42 16.84
N TYR A 260 20.50 8.57 16.80
CA TYR A 260 20.90 9.72 16.00
C TYR A 260 22.35 10.14 16.32
N GLN A 261 22.71 10.25 17.62
CA GLN A 261 24.05 10.62 18.05
C GLN A 261 25.09 9.56 17.69
N ARG A 262 24.73 8.27 17.75
CA ARG A 262 25.60 7.16 17.33
C ARG A 262 25.82 7.10 15.81
N LEU A 263 24.78 7.39 15.02
CA LEU A 263 24.90 7.49 13.56
C LEU A 263 25.87 8.59 13.14
N LEU A 264 25.85 9.72 13.82
CA LEU A 264 26.68 10.90 13.56
C LEU A 264 28.02 10.92 14.36
N ASN A 265 28.47 9.76 14.85
CA ASN A 265 29.73 9.71 15.59
C ASN A 265 30.89 10.22 14.71
N SER A 266 31.74 11.07 15.29
CA SER A 266 32.89 11.63 14.60
C SER A 266 33.92 10.58 14.14
N THR A 267 34.00 9.46 14.88
CA THR A 267 34.85 8.31 14.57
C THR A 267 34.06 7.33 13.71
N PRO A 268 34.41 7.12 12.43
CA PRO A 268 33.66 6.28 11.50
C PRO A 268 33.43 4.84 12.00
N THR A 269 34.45 4.24 12.63
CA THR A 269 34.38 2.87 13.16
C THR A 269 33.42 2.69 14.32
N ARG A 270 32.98 3.80 14.97
CA ARG A 270 32.03 3.79 16.08
C ARG A 270 30.59 4.12 15.66
N ARG A 271 30.38 4.44 14.38
CA ARG A 271 29.02 4.71 13.87
C ARG A 271 28.15 3.49 13.96
N LEU A 272 26.89 3.71 14.28
CA LEU A 272 25.89 2.64 14.42
C LEU A 272 25.66 1.94 13.07
N ASN A 273 25.77 0.62 13.06
CA ASN A 273 25.39 -0.16 11.86
C ASN A 273 23.87 -0.08 11.65
N PRO A 274 23.39 0.20 10.43
CA PRO A 274 21.95 0.25 10.12
C PRO A 274 21.21 -1.03 10.52
N SER A 275 21.81 -2.22 10.47
CA SER A 275 21.18 -3.45 10.96
C SER A 275 20.89 -3.39 12.46
N LYS A 276 21.79 -2.81 13.26
CA LYS A 276 21.58 -2.64 14.69
C LYS A 276 20.60 -1.54 15.02
N LEU A 277 20.46 -0.55 14.16
CA LEU A 277 19.39 0.45 14.27
C LEU A 277 18.02 -0.23 14.08
N ILE A 278 17.87 -1.07 13.08
CA ILE A 278 16.64 -1.84 12.79
C ILE A 278 16.26 -2.72 13.99
N ASP A 279 17.24 -3.47 14.52
CA ASP A 279 17.01 -4.47 15.55
C ASP A 279 16.70 -3.86 16.94
N ASN A 280 17.31 -2.71 17.28
CA ASN A 280 17.40 -2.26 18.68
C ASN A 280 16.84 -0.85 18.92
N SER A 281 16.42 -0.10 17.89
CA SER A 281 15.93 1.26 18.10
C SER A 281 14.58 1.26 18.84
N GLU A 282 14.53 1.94 19.97
CA GLU A 282 13.28 2.18 20.71
C GLU A 282 12.27 2.95 19.84
N PHE A 283 12.74 3.84 18.98
CA PHE A 283 11.89 4.64 18.10
C PHE A 283 11.08 3.79 17.10
N PHE A 284 11.60 2.62 16.71
CA PHE A 284 10.89 1.68 15.81
C PHE A 284 9.88 0.78 16.52
N GLN A 285 9.82 0.82 17.85
CA GLN A 285 8.82 0.10 18.66
C GLN A 285 7.58 0.97 18.81
N ASN A 286 6.74 1.00 17.79
CA ASN A 286 5.49 1.77 17.79
C ASN A 286 4.37 1.00 17.07
N LYS A 287 3.12 1.47 17.28
CA LYS A 287 1.91 0.79 16.82
C LYS A 287 1.87 0.56 15.32
N LEU A 288 2.29 1.55 14.52
CA LEU A 288 2.26 1.42 13.07
C LEU A 288 3.26 0.38 12.58
N VAL A 289 4.52 0.45 13.05
CA VAL A 289 5.58 -0.50 12.68
C VAL A 289 5.18 -1.92 13.09
N GLU A 290 4.76 -2.12 14.35
CA GLU A 290 4.33 -3.42 14.87
C GLU A 290 3.15 -3.99 14.09
N THR A 291 2.15 -3.14 13.77
CA THR A 291 0.97 -3.55 13.01
C THR A 291 1.35 -4.03 11.62
N ILE A 292 2.18 -3.27 10.90
CA ILE A 292 2.59 -3.64 9.53
C ILE A 292 3.45 -4.90 9.57
N GLN A 293 4.42 -4.99 10.50
CA GLN A 293 5.26 -6.18 10.66
C GLN A 293 4.44 -7.43 10.95
N PHE A 294 3.43 -7.34 11.83
CA PHE A 294 2.54 -8.46 12.09
C PHE A 294 1.78 -8.90 10.83
N MET A 295 1.26 -7.95 10.06
CA MET A 295 0.54 -8.25 8.82
C MET A 295 1.44 -8.83 7.72
N GLU A 296 2.71 -8.44 7.65
CA GLU A 296 3.69 -9.02 6.72
C GLU A 296 3.95 -10.52 6.96
N ILE A 297 3.88 -10.96 8.21
CA ILE A 297 4.10 -12.36 8.62
C ILE A 297 2.82 -13.09 9.02
N LEU A 298 1.65 -12.57 8.64
CA LEU A 298 0.34 -13.09 9.04
C LEU A 298 0.18 -14.59 8.73
N ASN A 299 0.72 -15.04 7.59
CA ASN A 299 0.65 -16.45 7.17
C ASN A 299 1.38 -17.41 8.13
N LEU A 300 2.35 -16.90 8.89
CA LEU A 300 3.14 -17.67 9.86
C LEU A 300 2.51 -17.68 11.26
N LYS A 301 1.46 -16.89 11.47
CA LYS A 301 0.80 -16.74 12.76
C LYS A 301 -0.27 -17.81 12.96
N ASP A 302 -0.43 -18.29 14.19
CA ASP A 302 -1.50 -19.20 14.54
C ASP A 302 -2.87 -18.49 14.63
N THR A 303 -3.92 -19.29 14.76
CA THR A 303 -5.31 -18.77 14.79
C THR A 303 -5.57 -17.87 15.99
N PHE A 304 -4.99 -18.18 17.16
CA PHE A 304 -5.18 -17.39 18.37
C PHE A 304 -4.50 -16.01 18.27
N GLU A 305 -3.25 -15.99 17.75
CA GLU A 305 -2.52 -14.74 17.52
C GLU A 305 -3.27 -13.85 16.51
N LYS A 306 -3.76 -14.43 15.41
CA LYS A 306 -4.56 -13.71 14.41
C LYS A 306 -5.84 -13.13 15.00
N ASP A 307 -6.60 -13.92 15.72
CA ASP A 307 -7.86 -13.49 16.33
C ASP A 307 -7.62 -12.36 17.35
N SER A 308 -6.64 -12.53 18.22
CA SER A 308 -6.23 -11.49 19.18
C SER A 308 -5.80 -10.20 18.51
N PHE A 309 -5.04 -10.28 17.42
CA PHE A 309 -4.59 -9.12 16.64
C PHE A 309 -5.77 -8.39 15.98
N PHE A 310 -6.63 -9.12 15.25
CA PHE A 310 -7.75 -8.51 14.53
C PHE A 310 -8.80 -7.91 15.46
N ARG A 311 -8.98 -8.42 16.67
CA ARG A 311 -9.84 -7.80 17.70
C ARG A 311 -9.31 -6.46 18.19
N LYS A 312 -8.00 -6.26 18.23
CA LYS A 312 -7.34 -5.02 18.66
C LYS A 312 -7.19 -4.00 17.53
N LEU A 313 -7.09 -4.47 16.29
CA LEU A 313 -6.79 -3.64 15.12
C LEU A 313 -7.76 -2.47 14.89
N PRO A 314 -9.09 -2.57 15.12
CA PRO A 314 -9.99 -1.43 14.98
C PRO A 314 -9.61 -0.23 15.84
N ASN A 315 -9.22 -0.47 17.10
CA ASN A 315 -8.82 0.58 18.04
C ASN A 315 -7.44 1.17 17.67
N ILE A 316 -6.54 0.34 17.16
CA ILE A 316 -5.23 0.78 16.67
C ILE A 316 -5.43 1.67 15.43
N ALA A 317 -6.25 1.24 14.47
CA ALA A 317 -6.51 1.96 13.24
C ALA A 317 -7.09 3.37 13.46
N GLU A 318 -7.92 3.56 14.49
CA GLU A 318 -8.46 4.88 14.86
C GLU A 318 -7.40 5.86 15.35
N GLN A 319 -6.28 5.36 15.87
CA GLN A 319 -5.17 6.17 16.39
C GLN A 319 -4.13 6.49 15.32
N LEU A 320 -4.11 5.73 14.22
CA LEU A 320 -3.20 5.93 13.11
C LEU A 320 -3.73 6.98 12.13
N PRO A 321 -2.84 7.62 11.34
CA PRO A 321 -3.27 8.52 10.28
C PRO A 321 -4.19 7.79 9.29
N ARG A 322 -5.38 8.34 9.06
CA ARG A 322 -6.41 7.70 8.22
C ARG A 322 -5.90 7.35 6.82
N GLU A 323 -5.13 8.23 6.21
CA GLU A 323 -4.57 7.99 4.88
C GLU A 323 -3.62 6.78 4.85
N ILE A 324 -2.81 6.59 5.91
CA ILE A 324 -1.93 5.43 6.04
C ILE A 324 -2.74 4.15 6.20
N VAL A 325 -3.78 4.17 7.03
CA VAL A 325 -4.68 3.03 7.18
C VAL A 325 -5.32 2.64 5.86
N LEU A 326 -5.86 3.61 5.12
CA LEU A 326 -6.56 3.35 3.85
C LEU A 326 -5.63 2.96 2.70
N LYS A 327 -4.40 3.48 2.66
CA LYS A 327 -3.46 3.21 1.55
C LYS A 327 -2.51 2.05 1.85
N LYS A 328 -2.23 1.76 3.12
CA LYS A 328 -1.28 0.72 3.51
C LYS A 328 -1.96 -0.50 4.15
N LEU A 329 -2.76 -0.31 5.19
CA LEU A 329 -3.32 -1.44 5.94
C LEU A 329 -4.51 -2.09 5.23
N LEU A 330 -5.42 -1.30 4.68
CA LEU A 330 -6.62 -1.80 4.02
C LEU A 330 -6.32 -2.76 2.84
N PRO A 331 -5.40 -2.47 1.91
CA PRO A 331 -5.08 -3.39 0.82
C PRO A 331 -4.49 -4.72 1.31
N VAL A 332 -3.62 -4.67 2.32
CA VAL A 332 -3.02 -5.89 2.89
C VAL A 332 -4.08 -6.73 3.59
N LEU A 333 -4.99 -6.09 4.31
CA LEU A 333 -6.11 -6.77 4.98
C LEU A 333 -7.06 -7.43 3.98
N ALA A 334 -7.43 -6.72 2.91
CA ALA A 334 -8.28 -7.26 1.83
C ALA A 334 -7.62 -8.48 1.18
N SER A 335 -6.33 -8.39 0.83
CA SER A 335 -5.56 -9.49 0.28
C SER A 335 -5.47 -10.69 1.24
N SER A 336 -5.25 -10.45 2.52
CA SER A 336 -5.20 -11.50 3.54
C SER A 336 -6.50 -12.28 3.67
N LEU A 337 -7.64 -11.59 3.57
CA LEU A 337 -8.97 -12.21 3.55
C LEU A 337 -9.21 -13.01 2.26
N GLU A 338 -8.85 -12.45 1.11
CA GLU A 338 -9.05 -13.09 -0.20
C GLU A 338 -8.26 -14.42 -0.31
N PHE A 339 -7.06 -14.47 0.24
CA PHE A 339 -6.20 -15.67 0.20
C PHE A 339 -6.34 -16.58 1.44
N GLY A 340 -7.35 -16.35 2.28
CA GLY A 340 -7.67 -17.22 3.41
C GLY A 340 -6.68 -17.19 4.58
N SER A 341 -5.78 -16.20 4.62
CA SER A 341 -4.83 -16.04 5.72
C SER A 341 -5.39 -15.29 6.94
N ALA A 342 -6.61 -14.76 6.84
CA ALA A 342 -7.28 -14.01 7.91
C ALA A 342 -8.60 -14.70 8.34
N ALA A 343 -9.04 -14.40 9.57
CA ALA A 343 -10.26 -14.93 10.18
C ALA A 343 -11.44 -13.95 10.05
N ALA A 344 -12.66 -14.40 10.42
CA ALA A 344 -13.87 -13.56 10.41
C ALA A 344 -13.71 -12.19 11.12
N PRO A 345 -13.00 -12.04 12.25
CA PRO A 345 -12.74 -10.73 12.84
C PRO A 345 -12.04 -9.73 11.90
N ALA A 346 -11.23 -10.21 10.94
CA ALA A 346 -10.59 -9.37 9.95
C ALA A 346 -11.60 -8.72 8.98
N LEU A 347 -12.70 -9.41 8.67
CA LEU A 347 -13.79 -8.87 7.84
C LEU A 347 -14.46 -7.67 8.52
N THR A 348 -14.74 -7.76 9.82
CA THR A 348 -15.29 -6.63 10.59
C THR A 348 -14.37 -5.42 10.53
N VAL A 349 -13.06 -5.64 10.64
CA VAL A 349 -12.05 -4.56 10.51
C VAL A 349 -12.04 -3.99 9.09
N LEU A 350 -12.10 -4.84 8.06
CA LEU A 350 -12.16 -4.41 6.66
C LEU A 350 -13.36 -3.50 6.41
N LEU A 351 -14.54 -3.88 6.89
CA LEU A 351 -15.76 -3.09 6.76
C LEU A 351 -15.64 -1.76 7.50
N LYS A 352 -15.11 -1.77 8.72
CA LYS A 352 -14.88 -0.54 9.49
C LYS A 352 -13.92 0.41 8.76
N MET A 353 -12.78 -0.08 8.28
CA MET A 353 -11.83 0.75 7.51
C MET A 353 -12.45 1.19 6.18
N GLY A 354 -13.19 0.31 5.52
CA GLY A 354 -13.88 0.58 4.26
C GLY A 354 -14.92 1.69 4.38
N SER A 355 -15.63 1.79 5.52
CA SER A 355 -16.61 2.85 5.77
C SER A 355 -16.00 4.27 5.80
N TRP A 356 -14.69 4.39 5.89
CA TRP A 356 -13.97 5.66 5.80
C TRP A 356 -13.70 6.12 4.36
N LEU A 357 -13.93 5.23 3.38
CA LEU A 357 -13.78 5.54 1.97
C LEU A 357 -15.04 6.21 1.40
N PRO A 358 -14.91 7.10 0.41
CA PRO A 358 -16.02 7.48 -0.45
C PRO A 358 -16.63 6.26 -1.14
N THR A 359 -17.91 6.31 -1.48
CA THR A 359 -18.66 5.17 -2.04
C THR A 359 -18.03 4.59 -3.31
N ASP A 360 -17.52 5.43 -4.20
CA ASP A 360 -16.82 5.03 -5.41
C ASP A 360 -15.54 4.26 -5.09
N GLN A 361 -14.76 4.72 -4.13
CA GLN A 361 -13.53 4.06 -3.69
C GLN A 361 -13.81 2.75 -2.94
N PHE A 362 -14.87 2.70 -2.13
CA PHE A 362 -15.32 1.48 -1.49
C PHE A 362 -15.67 0.40 -2.51
N SER A 363 -16.41 0.77 -3.55
CA SER A 363 -16.82 -0.14 -4.62
C SER A 363 -15.62 -0.72 -5.41
N ILE A 364 -14.51 0.02 -5.50
CA ILE A 364 -13.31 -0.42 -6.21
C ILE A 364 -12.38 -1.24 -5.30
N LYS A 365 -12.20 -0.81 -4.05
CA LYS A 365 -11.13 -1.34 -3.18
C LYS A 365 -11.56 -2.41 -2.20
N VAL A 366 -12.82 -2.42 -1.79
CA VAL A 366 -13.34 -3.29 -0.72
C VAL A 366 -14.38 -4.28 -1.24
N LEU A 367 -15.33 -3.79 -2.01
CA LEU A 367 -16.45 -4.59 -2.48
C LEU A 367 -16.05 -5.86 -3.27
N PRO A 368 -15.05 -5.85 -4.17
CA PRO A 368 -14.64 -7.07 -4.86
C PRO A 368 -14.17 -8.18 -3.93
N THR A 369 -13.46 -7.85 -2.87
CA THR A 369 -13.04 -8.81 -1.84
C THR A 369 -14.25 -9.38 -1.09
N ILE A 370 -15.21 -8.53 -0.70
CA ILE A 370 -16.45 -8.95 -0.04
C ILE A 370 -17.23 -9.93 -0.93
N VAL A 371 -17.40 -9.61 -2.21
CA VAL A 371 -18.13 -10.47 -3.17
C VAL A 371 -17.47 -11.85 -3.29
N LYS A 372 -16.14 -11.91 -3.38
CA LYS A 372 -15.40 -13.18 -3.40
C LYS A 372 -15.57 -14.00 -2.12
N LEU A 373 -15.66 -13.35 -0.97
CA LEU A 373 -15.81 -14.01 0.33
C LEU A 373 -17.15 -14.74 0.49
N PHE A 374 -18.20 -14.40 -0.26
CA PHE A 374 -19.44 -15.17 -0.25
C PHE A 374 -19.27 -16.63 -0.70
N ALA A 375 -18.25 -16.91 -1.52
CA ALA A 375 -17.89 -18.27 -1.91
C ALA A 375 -17.12 -19.06 -0.83
N SER A 376 -16.80 -18.44 0.32
CA SER A 376 -16.08 -19.11 1.42
C SER A 376 -16.91 -20.23 2.04
N ASN A 377 -16.24 -21.34 2.34
CA ASN A 377 -16.82 -22.45 3.09
C ASN A 377 -16.76 -22.22 4.62
N ASP A 378 -16.05 -21.20 5.07
CA ASP A 378 -15.97 -20.85 6.50
C ASP A 378 -17.30 -20.27 6.99
N ARG A 379 -17.94 -21.00 7.93
CA ARG A 379 -19.25 -20.60 8.48
C ARG A 379 -19.17 -19.28 9.24
N ALA A 380 -18.08 -18.98 9.93
CA ALA A 380 -17.90 -17.72 10.66
C ALA A 380 -17.79 -16.53 9.70
N ILE A 381 -17.10 -16.68 8.58
CA ILE A 381 -17.02 -15.65 7.53
C ILE A 381 -18.42 -15.45 6.92
N ARG A 382 -19.13 -16.51 6.59
CA ARG A 382 -20.50 -16.43 6.03
C ARG A 382 -21.47 -15.73 6.98
N ALA A 383 -21.44 -16.11 8.27
CA ALA A 383 -22.27 -15.44 9.29
C ALA A 383 -21.92 -13.96 9.42
N CYS A 384 -20.64 -13.62 9.42
CA CYS A 384 -20.19 -12.24 9.49
C CYS A 384 -20.63 -11.41 8.28
N LEU A 385 -20.54 -11.96 7.05
CA LEU A 385 -21.03 -11.29 5.83
C LEU A 385 -22.54 -11.00 5.91
N LEU A 386 -23.34 -12.00 6.29
CA LEU A 386 -24.79 -11.87 6.40
C LEU A 386 -25.19 -10.90 7.51
N HIS A 387 -24.45 -10.88 8.63
CA HIS A 387 -24.72 -9.97 9.74
C HIS A 387 -24.47 -8.50 9.38
N HIS A 388 -23.50 -8.24 8.52
CA HIS A 388 -23.09 -6.88 8.12
C HIS A 388 -23.57 -6.47 6.72
N ILE A 389 -24.51 -7.19 6.13
CA ILE A 389 -24.94 -6.96 4.74
C ILE A 389 -25.54 -5.57 4.52
N ASP A 390 -26.09 -4.96 5.54
CA ASP A 390 -26.61 -3.60 5.56
C ASP A 390 -25.54 -2.54 5.25
N GLN A 391 -24.29 -2.83 5.59
CA GLN A 391 -23.18 -1.88 5.40
C GLN A 391 -22.67 -1.81 3.94
N PHE A 392 -22.90 -2.85 3.14
CA PHE A 392 -22.35 -2.93 1.78
C PHE A 392 -23.34 -3.42 0.73
N GLY A 393 -24.47 -3.97 1.15
CA GLY A 393 -25.45 -4.56 0.24
C GLY A 393 -25.97 -3.58 -0.81
N GLU A 394 -26.20 -2.34 -0.42
CA GLU A 394 -26.64 -1.29 -1.33
C GLU A 394 -25.57 -0.92 -2.40
N SER A 395 -24.32 -1.10 -2.09
CA SER A 395 -23.20 -0.82 -3.03
C SER A 395 -23.04 -1.89 -4.12
N MET A 396 -23.67 -3.05 -3.97
CA MET A 396 -23.64 -4.13 -4.98
C MET A 396 -24.62 -3.86 -6.12
N SER A 397 -24.21 -4.08 -7.37
CA SER A 397 -25.11 -4.03 -8.52
C SER A 397 -26.09 -5.20 -8.51
N ALA A 398 -27.24 -5.03 -9.16
CA ALA A 398 -28.22 -6.11 -9.32
C ALA A 398 -27.60 -7.36 -9.98
N GLN A 399 -26.79 -7.17 -11.02
CA GLN A 399 -26.09 -8.26 -11.69
C GLN A 399 -25.14 -9.00 -10.73
N THR A 400 -24.34 -8.27 -9.94
CA THR A 400 -23.43 -8.88 -8.95
C THR A 400 -24.20 -9.69 -7.92
N VAL A 401 -25.32 -9.16 -7.43
CA VAL A 401 -26.17 -9.85 -6.44
C VAL A 401 -26.76 -11.11 -7.05
N ASP A 402 -27.35 -11.03 -8.22
CA ASP A 402 -28.06 -12.15 -8.86
C ASP A 402 -27.12 -13.29 -9.28
N GLU A 403 -25.97 -12.94 -9.91
CA GLU A 403 -25.07 -13.92 -10.52
C GLU A 403 -23.94 -14.41 -9.60
N GLN A 404 -23.44 -13.55 -8.70
CA GLN A 404 -22.23 -13.87 -7.93
C GLN A 404 -22.49 -14.05 -6.43
N VAL A 405 -23.47 -13.38 -5.85
CA VAL A 405 -23.72 -13.40 -4.40
C VAL A 405 -24.83 -14.38 -4.03
N PHE A 406 -26.00 -14.26 -4.66
CA PHE A 406 -27.18 -15.05 -4.30
C PHE A 406 -26.97 -16.58 -4.37
N PRO A 407 -26.25 -17.16 -5.39
CA PRO A 407 -26.04 -18.60 -5.43
C PRO A 407 -25.31 -19.15 -4.18
N HIS A 408 -24.42 -18.36 -3.60
CA HIS A 408 -23.69 -18.73 -2.39
C HIS A 408 -24.52 -18.48 -1.13
N VAL A 409 -25.21 -17.34 -1.05
CA VAL A 409 -26.10 -17.00 0.07
C VAL A 409 -27.23 -17.99 0.20
N ALA A 410 -27.82 -18.43 -0.91
CA ALA A 410 -28.94 -19.37 -0.95
C ALA A 410 -28.63 -20.72 -0.27
N THR A 411 -27.38 -21.13 -0.21
CA THR A 411 -26.99 -22.36 0.54
C THR A 411 -27.30 -22.25 2.03
N GLY A 412 -27.35 -21.04 2.58
CA GLY A 412 -27.65 -20.76 3.98
C GLY A 412 -29.09 -21.04 4.36
N PHE A 413 -30.04 -21.03 3.41
CA PHE A 413 -31.44 -21.39 3.70
C PHE A 413 -31.62 -22.84 4.18
N SER A 414 -30.67 -23.71 3.86
CA SER A 414 -30.70 -25.14 4.24
C SER A 414 -29.58 -25.49 5.22
N ASP A 415 -28.98 -24.51 5.87
CA ASP A 415 -27.92 -24.75 6.85
C ASP A 415 -28.48 -25.46 8.10
N THR A 416 -27.69 -26.33 8.69
CA THR A 416 -28.06 -27.04 9.94
C THR A 416 -28.17 -26.09 11.14
N ASP A 417 -27.49 -24.95 11.09
CA ASP A 417 -27.54 -23.92 12.13
C ASP A 417 -28.70 -22.95 11.85
N GLY A 418 -29.68 -22.89 12.75
CA GLY A 418 -30.80 -21.97 12.68
C GLY A 418 -30.39 -20.49 12.60
N THR A 419 -29.30 -20.13 13.24
CA THR A 419 -28.76 -18.76 13.17
C THR A 419 -28.36 -18.38 11.75
N ILE A 420 -27.72 -19.29 11.02
CA ILE A 420 -27.35 -19.07 9.61
C ILE A 420 -28.61 -18.97 8.74
N ARG A 421 -29.59 -19.86 8.96
CA ARG A 421 -30.87 -19.78 8.22
C ARG A 421 -31.55 -18.42 8.44
N GLU A 422 -31.61 -17.96 9.70
CA GLU A 422 -32.21 -16.67 10.06
C GLU A 422 -31.46 -15.48 9.45
N LEU A 423 -30.12 -15.45 9.54
CA LEU A 423 -29.29 -14.39 8.92
C LEU A 423 -29.44 -14.38 7.40
N THR A 424 -29.49 -15.56 6.77
CA THR A 424 -29.75 -15.69 5.32
C THR A 424 -31.10 -15.09 4.95
N LEU A 425 -32.14 -15.41 5.72
CA LEU A 425 -33.49 -14.89 5.52
C LEU A 425 -33.51 -13.37 5.67
N LYS A 426 -32.93 -12.83 6.73
CA LYS A 426 -32.85 -11.38 6.98
C LYS A 426 -32.12 -10.63 5.87
N SER A 427 -31.06 -11.23 5.30
CA SER A 427 -30.29 -10.61 4.21
C SER A 427 -31.12 -10.38 2.95
N MET A 428 -32.21 -11.11 2.77
CA MET A 428 -33.10 -10.97 1.61
C MET A 428 -33.83 -9.62 1.60
N LEU A 429 -34.01 -8.93 2.72
CA LEU A 429 -34.56 -7.58 2.75
C LEU A 429 -33.73 -6.61 1.87
N ILE A 430 -32.43 -6.85 1.75
CA ILE A 430 -31.51 -6.03 0.97
C ILE A 430 -31.25 -6.67 -0.40
N LEU A 431 -31.10 -7.99 -0.47
CA LEU A 431 -30.70 -8.68 -1.70
C LEU A 431 -31.88 -8.93 -2.65
N ALA A 432 -33.08 -9.27 -2.14
CA ALA A 432 -34.21 -9.66 -3.00
C ALA A 432 -34.68 -8.57 -3.98
N PRO A 433 -34.67 -7.26 -3.65
CA PRO A 433 -34.99 -6.20 -4.62
C PRO A 433 -34.03 -6.14 -5.82
N LYS A 434 -32.85 -6.73 -5.68
CA LYS A 434 -31.79 -6.74 -6.73
C LYS A 434 -31.76 -8.05 -7.53
N LEU A 435 -32.58 -9.04 -7.17
CA LEU A 435 -32.66 -10.31 -7.87
C LEU A 435 -33.53 -10.21 -9.12
N SER A 436 -33.19 -10.99 -10.15
CA SER A 436 -34.00 -11.13 -11.33
C SER A 436 -35.32 -11.87 -11.01
N GLN A 437 -36.39 -11.57 -11.76
CA GLN A 437 -37.65 -12.27 -11.64
C GLN A 437 -37.49 -13.78 -11.79
N ARG A 438 -36.57 -14.23 -12.64
CA ARG A 438 -36.25 -15.64 -12.83
C ARG A 438 -35.68 -16.26 -11.56
N THR A 439 -34.77 -15.58 -10.88
CA THR A 439 -34.12 -16.04 -9.63
C THR A 439 -35.13 -16.06 -8.50
N ILE A 440 -35.97 -15.02 -8.38
CA ILE A 440 -37.05 -14.96 -7.38
C ILE A 440 -37.99 -16.16 -7.55
N SER A 441 -38.61 -16.30 -8.72
CA SER A 441 -39.62 -17.34 -8.99
C SER A 441 -39.02 -18.75 -9.04
N GLY A 442 -37.81 -18.90 -9.63
CA GLY A 442 -37.18 -20.19 -9.85
C GLY A 442 -36.48 -20.78 -8.62
N SER A 443 -35.96 -19.92 -7.74
CA SER A 443 -35.13 -20.34 -6.63
C SER A 443 -35.57 -19.81 -5.28
N LEU A 444 -35.69 -18.50 -5.09
CA LEU A 444 -35.96 -17.88 -3.79
C LEU A 444 -37.29 -18.38 -3.20
N LEU A 445 -38.39 -18.35 -3.98
CA LEU A 445 -39.69 -18.81 -3.50
C LEU A 445 -39.71 -20.27 -3.07
N LYS A 446 -38.89 -21.12 -3.70
CA LYS A 446 -38.76 -22.55 -3.28
C LYS A 446 -38.09 -22.70 -1.92
N TYR A 447 -37.08 -21.86 -1.63
CA TYR A 447 -36.45 -21.83 -0.31
C TYR A 447 -37.43 -21.30 0.75
N LEU A 448 -38.12 -20.20 0.45
CA LEU A 448 -39.08 -19.59 1.37
C LEU A 448 -40.26 -20.53 1.71
N SER A 449 -40.75 -21.29 0.72
CA SER A 449 -41.82 -22.28 0.99
C SER A 449 -41.38 -23.39 1.95
N LYS A 450 -40.11 -23.77 1.95
CA LYS A 450 -39.55 -24.73 2.92
C LYS A 450 -39.41 -24.12 4.32
N LEU A 451 -38.97 -22.86 4.40
CA LEU A 451 -38.74 -22.17 5.66
C LEU A 451 -40.04 -21.79 6.39
N GLN A 452 -41.21 -21.81 5.73
CA GLN A 452 -42.50 -21.63 6.37
C GLN A 452 -42.85 -22.76 7.35
N VAL A 453 -42.26 -23.93 7.18
CA VAL A 453 -42.43 -25.10 8.07
C VAL A 453 -41.14 -25.40 8.83
N ASP A 454 -40.25 -24.44 8.97
CA ASP A 454 -39.00 -24.58 9.75
C ASP A 454 -39.30 -24.93 11.21
N GLU A 455 -38.41 -25.67 11.85
CA GLU A 455 -38.53 -26.03 13.26
C GLU A 455 -38.51 -24.80 14.19
N GLU A 456 -37.78 -23.74 13.80
CA GLU A 456 -37.63 -22.51 14.57
C GLU A 456 -38.81 -21.53 14.31
N PRO A 457 -39.60 -21.17 15.33
CA PRO A 457 -40.75 -20.27 15.17
C PRO A 457 -40.36 -18.89 14.60
N GLY A 458 -39.21 -18.34 15.00
CA GLY A 458 -38.70 -17.06 14.51
C GLY A 458 -38.44 -17.07 13.01
N ILE A 459 -37.93 -18.18 12.48
CA ILE A 459 -37.68 -18.34 11.05
C ILE A 459 -38.99 -18.38 10.28
N ARG A 460 -40.01 -19.13 10.75
CA ARG A 460 -41.36 -19.16 10.14
C ARG A 460 -41.96 -17.76 10.06
N THR A 461 -41.93 -17.02 11.16
CA THR A 461 -42.47 -15.65 11.23
C THR A 461 -41.74 -14.71 10.28
N ASN A 462 -40.42 -14.72 10.30
CA ASN A 462 -39.59 -13.87 9.42
C ASN A 462 -39.78 -14.23 7.93
N THR A 463 -40.01 -15.50 7.61
CA THR A 463 -40.32 -15.94 6.24
C THR A 463 -41.65 -15.35 5.76
N THR A 464 -42.69 -15.34 6.60
CA THR A 464 -44.00 -14.76 6.28
C THR A 464 -43.88 -13.24 6.06
N ILE A 465 -43.15 -12.55 6.92
CA ILE A 465 -42.88 -11.11 6.78
C ILE A 465 -42.13 -10.82 5.45
N LEU A 466 -41.09 -11.62 5.13
CA LEU A 466 -40.35 -11.45 3.90
C LEU A 466 -41.20 -11.66 2.65
N LEU A 467 -42.03 -12.69 2.64
CA LEU A 467 -42.98 -12.96 1.55
C LEU A 467 -43.89 -11.75 1.28
N GLY A 468 -44.40 -11.12 2.36
CA GLY A 468 -45.19 -9.89 2.25
C GLY A 468 -44.37 -8.73 1.62
N ASN A 469 -43.15 -8.57 2.05
CA ASN A 469 -42.27 -7.49 1.55
C ASN A 469 -41.89 -7.67 0.07
N ILE A 470 -41.58 -8.89 -0.37
CA ILE A 470 -41.14 -9.14 -1.76
C ILE A 470 -42.32 -9.13 -2.76
N ALA A 471 -43.55 -9.29 -2.29
CA ALA A 471 -44.74 -9.29 -3.17
C ALA A 471 -44.87 -7.99 -3.96
N SER A 472 -44.48 -6.85 -3.39
CA SER A 472 -44.61 -5.51 -3.98
C SER A 472 -43.78 -5.25 -5.22
N TYR A 473 -42.69 -6.02 -5.44
CA TYR A 473 -41.79 -5.84 -6.59
C TYR A 473 -41.68 -7.07 -7.50
N MET A 474 -42.65 -7.99 -7.36
CA MET A 474 -42.76 -9.12 -8.27
C MET A 474 -43.76 -8.85 -9.37
N ASN A 475 -43.59 -9.51 -10.53
CA ASN A 475 -44.60 -9.49 -11.59
C ASN A 475 -45.87 -10.28 -11.19
N ASP A 476 -46.98 -10.08 -11.89
CA ASP A 476 -48.28 -10.69 -11.57
C ASP A 476 -48.24 -12.21 -11.43
N GLY A 477 -47.44 -12.90 -12.26
CA GLY A 477 -47.29 -14.36 -12.21
C GLY A 477 -46.56 -14.84 -10.95
N ALA A 478 -45.52 -14.11 -10.55
CA ALA A 478 -44.72 -14.40 -9.34
C ALA A 478 -45.51 -14.01 -8.08
N SER A 479 -46.24 -12.90 -8.11
CA SER A 479 -47.14 -12.47 -7.03
C SER A 479 -48.23 -13.51 -6.75
N ALA A 480 -48.84 -14.09 -7.78
CA ALA A 480 -49.79 -15.19 -7.63
C ALA A 480 -49.21 -16.46 -6.98
N SER A 481 -47.89 -16.72 -7.27
CA SER A 481 -47.17 -17.83 -6.64
C SER A 481 -46.88 -17.58 -5.17
N VAL A 482 -46.53 -16.33 -4.78
CA VAL A 482 -46.37 -15.92 -3.37
C VAL A 482 -47.71 -16.04 -2.61
N PHE A 483 -48.78 -15.59 -3.24
CA PHE A 483 -50.12 -15.68 -2.62
C PHE A 483 -50.52 -17.14 -2.37
N LYS A 484 -50.25 -18.05 -3.30
CA LYS A 484 -50.47 -19.50 -3.09
C LYS A 484 -49.69 -20.07 -1.92
N VAL A 485 -48.42 -19.64 -1.79
CA VAL A 485 -47.56 -20.03 -0.67
C VAL A 485 -48.10 -19.49 0.65
N TYR A 486 -48.59 -18.25 0.66
CA TYR A 486 -49.20 -17.59 1.82
C TYR A 486 -50.51 -18.31 2.29
N VAL A 487 -51.38 -18.60 1.34
CA VAL A 487 -52.68 -19.28 1.62
C VAL A 487 -52.49 -20.72 2.08
N SER A 488 -51.50 -21.45 1.57
CA SER A 488 -51.21 -22.82 2.00
C SER A 488 -50.79 -22.92 3.46
N VAL A 489 -50.26 -21.83 4.04
CA VAL A 489 -49.87 -21.77 5.47
C VAL A 489 -51.08 -21.51 6.36
N GLU A 490 -52.02 -20.64 5.96
CA GLU A 490 -53.27 -20.44 6.71
C GLU A 490 -54.05 -21.74 6.77
N ASP A 491 -54.15 -22.51 5.68
CA ASP A 491 -54.82 -23.82 5.67
C ASP A 491 -54.17 -24.83 6.61
N THR A 492 -52.83 -24.77 6.76
CA THR A 492 -52.09 -25.70 7.65
C THR A 492 -52.26 -25.33 9.12
N PHE A 493 -52.38 -24.07 9.46
CA PHE A 493 -52.68 -23.61 10.82
C PHE A 493 -54.14 -23.86 11.21
N PHE A 494 -55.10 -23.66 10.30
CA PHE A 494 -56.50 -23.94 10.54
C PHE A 494 -56.83 -25.43 10.70
N THR A 495 -56.09 -26.30 10.00
CA THR A 495 -56.29 -27.76 10.15
C THR A 495 -55.68 -28.34 11.41
N ALA A 496 -54.63 -27.71 11.96
CA ALA A 496 -54.00 -28.15 13.21
C ALA A 496 -54.85 -27.83 14.46
N ASP A 497 -55.64 -26.75 14.43
CA ASP A 497 -56.53 -26.37 15.55
C ASP A 497 -57.87 -27.10 15.57
N LEU A 498 -58.23 -27.78 14.46
CA LEU A 498 -59.49 -28.52 14.36
C LEU A 498 -59.40 -30.03 14.71
N THR A 499 -58.19 -30.54 15.03
CA THR A 499 -57.99 -31.96 15.45
C THR A 499 -57.71 -32.13 16.94
N GLY A 500 -57.90 -31.08 17.75
CA GLY A 500 -57.90 -31.18 19.20
C GLY A 500 -59.22 -31.77 19.67
N THR A 501 -59.31 -33.07 19.83
CA THR A 501 -60.40 -33.74 20.59
C THR A 501 -60.25 -33.41 22.07
N PRO A 502 -61.35 -33.06 22.77
CA PRO A 502 -61.32 -32.94 24.22
C PRO A 502 -61.42 -34.32 24.85
N ASP A 503 -60.49 -34.64 25.76
CA ASP A 503 -60.73 -35.50 26.91
C ASP A 503 -60.01 -34.92 28.15
#